data_681cdc7709d7f0b791122956dfe3f494
#
_entry.id   681cdc7709d7f0b791122956dfe3f494
#
_cell.length_a   1.000
_cell.length_b   1.000
_cell.length_c   1.000
_cell.angle_alpha   90.00
_cell.angle_beta   90.00
_cell.angle_gamma   90.00
#
_symmetry.space_group_name_H-M   'P 1'
#
loop_
_entity.id
_entity.type
_entity.pdbx_description
1 polymer ?
#
loop_
_entity_poly.entity_id
_entity_poly.type
_entity_poly.pdbx_seq_one_letter_code
_entity_poly.pdbx_strand_id
1 'polypeptide(L)'
;MFTGLLFFPITPYTDAGEVDLAELAAHVKRGVDAGAGGVFAACGTGEFSALELGEYADAVRASVAAVAGRVPVFAGAGGPVRTARRFADAAQAAGADGILLLPPYLTEASGRGLEAYVAAATRQDLPTIVYNRANARFSEASAISVARLPQVIGFKDGAGDLDLMSRIVRAVRDSIGGEGGKEFHFFNGMPTAEVTQRAYRAIGVPLYSSAAFAFAPGVALAYHGAIERADEETIAELERAFYHPLARLRQQGTGYAVSLIKAGVELAGYRSGGVRPPLAEVLPEHRAELARILADGLAVAG
;
A
#
# COMPACT_ATOMS: atom_id res chain seq x y z
N MET A 1 4.63 15.41 4.88
CA MET A 1 3.26 14.90 4.66
C MET A 1 3.04 13.53 5.32
N PHE A 2 3.86 12.51 5.04
CA PHE A 2 3.75 11.18 5.64
C PHE A 2 4.71 11.01 6.83
N THR A 3 4.21 10.41 7.91
CA THR A 3 5.01 10.08 9.09
C THR A 3 4.73 8.65 9.50
N GLY A 4 5.76 7.92 9.97
CA GLY A 4 5.58 6.56 10.47
C GLY A 4 5.11 5.53 9.43
N LEU A 5 4.36 4.55 9.88
CA LEU A 5 3.96 3.38 9.10
C LEU A 5 2.69 3.64 8.28
N LEU A 6 2.70 3.21 7.00
CA LEU A 6 1.58 3.44 6.10
C LEU A 6 0.61 2.25 6.11
N PHE A 7 -0.63 2.54 6.41
CA PHE A 7 -1.71 1.58 6.54
C PHE A 7 -2.49 1.41 5.22
N PHE A 8 -2.61 0.16 4.77
CA PHE A 8 -3.39 -0.24 3.61
C PHE A 8 -4.57 -1.09 4.09
N PRO A 9 -5.73 -0.48 4.42
CA PRO A 9 -6.88 -1.22 4.93
C PRO A 9 -7.42 -2.21 3.91
N ILE A 10 -8.02 -3.29 4.41
CA ILE A 10 -8.87 -4.17 3.62
C ILE A 10 -10.20 -3.47 3.30
N THR A 11 -10.93 -3.96 2.31
CA THR A 11 -12.35 -3.66 2.10
C THR A 11 -13.17 -4.82 2.64
N PRO A 12 -13.84 -4.67 3.80
CA PRO A 12 -14.72 -5.72 4.32
C PRO A 12 -15.98 -5.86 3.46
N TYR A 13 -16.52 -7.09 3.42
CA TYR A 13 -17.79 -7.37 2.74
C TYR A 13 -18.82 -7.93 3.72
N THR A 14 -20.08 -7.70 3.40
CA THR A 14 -21.22 -8.33 4.05
C THR A 14 -21.38 -9.78 3.56
N ASP A 15 -22.24 -10.56 4.22
CA ASP A 15 -22.55 -11.92 3.79
C ASP A 15 -23.27 -11.95 2.40
N ALA A 16 -23.83 -10.83 1.96
CA ALA A 16 -24.38 -10.63 0.62
C ALA A 16 -23.31 -10.24 -0.43
N GLY A 17 -22.04 -10.07 -0.01
CA GLY A 17 -20.93 -9.67 -0.89
C GLY A 17 -20.87 -8.18 -1.20
N GLU A 18 -21.67 -7.35 -0.53
CA GLU A 18 -21.63 -5.89 -0.63
C GLU A 18 -20.51 -5.32 0.27
N VAL A 19 -20.01 -4.11 -0.03
CA VAL A 19 -19.03 -3.45 0.83
C VAL A 19 -19.64 -3.11 2.19
N ASP A 20 -19.07 -3.62 3.27
CA ASP A 20 -19.46 -3.28 4.64
C ASP A 20 -18.77 -1.96 5.06
N LEU A 21 -19.43 -0.85 4.76
CA LEU A 21 -18.92 0.49 5.06
C LEU A 21 -18.77 0.75 6.55
N ALA A 22 -19.59 0.14 7.40
CA ALA A 22 -19.51 0.30 8.84
C ALA A 22 -18.26 -0.40 9.40
N GLU A 23 -18.02 -1.65 8.99
CA GLU A 23 -16.81 -2.37 9.38
C GLU A 23 -15.55 -1.75 8.77
N LEU A 24 -15.62 -1.24 7.53
CA LEU A 24 -14.50 -0.51 6.92
C LEU A 24 -14.13 0.72 7.74
N ALA A 25 -15.11 1.54 8.14
CA ALA A 25 -14.87 2.71 8.98
C ALA A 25 -14.27 2.33 10.33
N ALA A 26 -14.78 1.27 10.96
CA ALA A 26 -14.24 0.75 12.21
C ALA A 26 -12.78 0.23 12.04
N HIS A 27 -12.51 -0.49 10.96
CA HIS A 27 -11.17 -1.00 10.63
C HIS A 27 -10.16 0.14 10.41
N VAL A 28 -10.54 1.16 9.61
CA VAL A 28 -9.71 2.35 9.38
C VAL A 28 -9.46 3.09 10.68
N LYS A 29 -10.50 3.31 11.50
CA LYS A 29 -10.36 3.96 12.79
C LYS A 29 -9.39 3.23 13.71
N ARG A 30 -9.50 1.89 13.83
CA ARG A 30 -8.57 1.06 14.62
C ARG A 30 -7.11 1.25 14.17
N GLY A 31 -6.86 1.25 12.85
CA GLY A 31 -5.51 1.46 12.32
C GLY A 31 -4.95 2.85 12.64
N VAL A 32 -5.77 3.89 12.57
CA VAL A 32 -5.35 5.25 12.90
C VAL A 32 -5.15 5.40 14.42
N ASP A 33 -6.02 4.80 15.24
CA ASP A 33 -5.88 4.78 16.71
C ASP A 33 -4.62 4.01 17.14
N ALA A 34 -4.21 3.00 16.39
CA ALA A 34 -2.98 2.26 16.61
C ALA A 34 -1.71 3.03 16.21
N GLY A 35 -1.82 4.13 15.46
CA GLY A 35 -0.68 4.98 15.11
C GLY A 35 -0.26 4.92 13.62
N ALA A 36 -1.17 4.62 12.71
CA ALA A 36 -0.90 4.75 11.28
C ALA A 36 -0.49 6.18 10.92
N GLY A 37 0.55 6.34 10.12
CA GLY A 37 1.05 7.64 9.65
C GLY A 37 0.45 8.11 8.32
N GLY A 38 -0.43 7.33 7.73
CA GLY A 38 -1.19 7.59 6.51
C GLY A 38 -2.04 6.40 6.13
N VAL A 39 -3.19 6.63 5.51
CA VAL A 39 -4.15 5.60 5.09
C VAL A 39 -4.21 5.55 3.57
N PHE A 40 -4.14 4.35 3.01
CA PHE A 40 -4.21 4.10 1.56
C PHE A 40 -5.46 3.25 1.26
N ALA A 41 -6.61 3.91 1.18
CA ALA A 41 -7.92 3.28 0.99
C ALA A 41 -8.11 2.70 -0.41
N ALA A 42 -8.84 1.60 -0.51
CA ALA A 42 -9.20 0.97 -1.79
C ALA A 42 -8.00 0.82 -2.75
N CYS A 43 -6.83 0.46 -2.22
CA CYS A 43 -5.65 0.11 -2.99
C CYS A 43 -5.57 -1.42 -3.23
N GLY A 44 -4.40 -1.98 -3.47
CA GLY A 44 -4.24 -3.42 -3.71
C GLY A 44 -4.78 -4.29 -2.58
N THR A 45 -4.43 -3.98 -1.32
CA THR A 45 -4.95 -4.69 -0.14
C THR A 45 -6.47 -4.51 0.04
N GLY A 46 -7.00 -3.36 -0.37
CA GLY A 46 -8.43 -3.07 -0.37
C GLY A 46 -9.17 -3.54 -1.61
N GLU A 47 -8.62 -4.49 -2.36
CA GLU A 47 -9.25 -5.11 -3.53
C GLU A 47 -9.76 -4.11 -4.59
N PHE A 48 -8.96 -3.07 -4.90
CA PHE A 48 -9.31 -2.02 -5.88
C PHE A 48 -9.95 -2.58 -7.15
N SER A 49 -9.39 -3.67 -7.71
CA SER A 49 -9.86 -4.26 -8.96
C SER A 49 -11.20 -4.99 -8.87
N ALA A 50 -11.71 -5.20 -7.66
CA ALA A 50 -12.99 -5.86 -7.40
C ALA A 50 -14.11 -4.86 -7.04
N LEU A 51 -13.81 -3.56 -7.01
CA LEU A 51 -14.76 -2.50 -6.64
C LEU A 51 -15.32 -1.82 -7.89
N GLU A 52 -16.62 -1.67 -7.95
CA GLU A 52 -17.26 -0.75 -8.88
C GLU A 52 -17.03 0.70 -8.44
N LEU A 53 -17.19 1.65 -9.37
CA LEU A 53 -16.91 3.06 -9.10
C LEU A 53 -17.75 3.64 -7.96
N GLY A 54 -19.01 3.20 -7.83
CA GLY A 54 -19.90 3.60 -6.73
C GLY A 54 -19.41 3.09 -5.39
N GLU A 55 -19.18 1.77 -5.29
CA GLU A 55 -18.62 1.13 -4.08
C GLU A 55 -17.28 1.75 -3.67
N TYR A 56 -16.41 2.01 -4.64
CA TYR A 56 -15.13 2.68 -4.42
C TYR A 56 -15.32 4.07 -3.80
N ALA A 57 -16.19 4.90 -4.38
CA ALA A 57 -16.43 6.25 -3.89
C ALA A 57 -16.96 6.25 -2.45
N ASP A 58 -17.85 5.31 -2.12
CA ASP A 58 -18.40 5.16 -0.78
C ASP A 58 -17.35 4.64 0.21
N ALA A 59 -16.52 3.67 -0.19
CA ALA A 59 -15.43 3.15 0.62
C ALA A 59 -14.37 4.23 0.93
N VAL A 60 -14.00 5.06 -0.06
CA VAL A 60 -13.06 6.17 0.14
C VAL A 60 -13.68 7.20 1.07
N ARG A 61 -14.95 7.58 0.87
CA ARG A 61 -15.64 8.54 1.74
C ARG A 61 -15.73 8.05 3.18
N ALA A 62 -16.07 6.76 3.39
CA ALA A 62 -16.10 6.15 4.72
C ALA A 62 -14.73 6.17 5.38
N SER A 63 -13.67 5.89 4.62
CA SER A 63 -12.28 5.94 5.11
C SER A 63 -11.87 7.36 5.51
N VAL A 64 -12.15 8.37 4.68
CA VAL A 64 -11.87 9.79 4.97
C VAL A 64 -12.60 10.24 6.24
N ALA A 65 -13.88 9.90 6.36
CA ALA A 65 -14.68 10.22 7.55
C ALA A 65 -14.12 9.55 8.82
N ALA A 66 -13.70 8.28 8.73
CA ALA A 66 -13.13 7.54 9.87
C ALA A 66 -11.76 8.09 10.32
N VAL A 67 -10.95 8.55 9.37
CA VAL A 67 -9.65 9.21 9.66
C VAL A 67 -9.85 10.57 10.33
N ALA A 68 -10.89 11.30 9.93
CA ALA A 68 -11.26 12.61 10.51
C ALA A 68 -10.09 13.63 10.53
N GLY A 69 -9.30 13.68 9.46
CA GLY A 69 -8.18 14.62 9.29
C GLY A 69 -6.93 14.36 10.14
N ARG A 70 -6.87 13.24 10.87
CA ARG A 70 -5.74 12.92 11.76
C ARG A 70 -4.45 12.56 11.00
N VAL A 71 -4.59 11.93 9.85
CA VAL A 71 -3.50 11.54 8.95
C VAL A 71 -3.96 11.68 7.49
N PRO A 72 -3.05 11.78 6.50
CA PRO A 72 -3.46 11.86 5.11
C PRO A 72 -4.13 10.55 4.62
N VAL A 73 -5.15 10.71 3.77
CA VAL A 73 -5.86 9.61 3.10
C VAL A 73 -5.58 9.65 1.61
N PHE A 74 -4.94 8.61 1.10
CA PHE A 74 -4.74 8.38 -0.32
C PHE A 74 -5.63 7.22 -0.79
N ALA A 75 -6.14 7.30 -2.02
CA ALA A 75 -6.99 6.25 -2.58
C ALA A 75 -6.37 5.63 -3.84
N GLY A 76 -6.64 4.36 -4.11
CA GLY A 76 -6.19 3.71 -5.34
C GLY A 76 -6.89 4.27 -6.57
N ALA A 77 -6.16 4.50 -7.67
CA ALA A 77 -6.74 4.80 -8.98
C ALA A 77 -5.97 4.05 -10.07
N GLY A 78 -6.66 3.48 -11.07
CA GLY A 78 -5.97 2.66 -12.06
C GLY A 78 -6.89 2.12 -13.15
N GLY A 79 -6.33 1.25 -14.00
CA GLY A 79 -7.02 0.67 -15.14
C GLY A 79 -6.78 1.45 -16.45
N PRO A 80 -7.63 1.29 -17.47
CA PRO A 80 -7.56 2.09 -18.69
C PRO A 80 -7.57 3.59 -18.36
N VAL A 81 -6.86 4.41 -19.13
CA VAL A 81 -6.58 5.82 -18.78
C VAL A 81 -7.83 6.64 -18.40
N ARG A 82 -8.93 6.45 -19.11
CA ARG A 82 -10.20 7.13 -18.77
C ARG A 82 -10.82 6.61 -17.48
N THR A 83 -10.68 5.32 -17.22
CA THR A 83 -11.16 4.71 -15.97
C THR A 83 -10.30 5.18 -14.79
N ALA A 84 -8.99 5.17 -14.93
CA ALA A 84 -8.07 5.70 -13.91
C ALA A 84 -8.41 7.16 -13.56
N ARG A 85 -8.71 7.99 -14.58
CA ARG A 85 -9.16 9.37 -14.37
C ARG A 85 -10.47 9.47 -13.60
N ARG A 86 -11.46 8.63 -13.92
CA ARG A 86 -12.75 8.60 -13.19
C ARG A 86 -12.57 8.19 -11.72
N PHE A 87 -11.69 7.24 -11.44
CA PHE A 87 -11.34 6.88 -10.05
C PHE A 87 -10.63 8.03 -9.33
N ALA A 88 -9.71 8.73 -10.00
CA ALA A 88 -9.07 9.93 -9.44
C ALA A 88 -10.07 11.04 -9.12
N ASP A 89 -11.01 11.31 -10.05
CA ASP A 89 -12.09 12.29 -9.85
C ASP A 89 -13.01 11.89 -8.68
N ALA A 90 -13.35 10.59 -8.56
CA ALA A 90 -14.17 10.07 -7.47
C ALA A 90 -13.43 10.13 -6.12
N ALA A 91 -12.14 9.84 -6.08
CA ALA A 91 -11.30 9.98 -4.87
C ALA A 91 -11.30 11.42 -4.37
N GLN A 92 -11.07 12.38 -5.26
CA GLN A 92 -11.08 13.80 -4.93
C GLN A 92 -12.46 14.24 -4.41
N ALA A 93 -13.54 13.85 -5.11
CA ALA A 93 -14.91 14.15 -4.68
C ALA A 93 -15.29 13.51 -3.34
N ALA A 94 -14.68 12.38 -2.98
CA ALA A 94 -14.84 11.71 -1.70
C ALA A 94 -13.99 12.33 -0.57
N GLY A 95 -13.11 13.31 -0.89
CA GLY A 95 -12.29 14.03 0.08
C GLY A 95 -10.93 13.40 0.36
N ALA A 96 -10.43 12.52 -0.52
CA ALA A 96 -9.07 12.01 -0.40
C ALA A 96 -8.04 13.11 -0.64
N ASP A 97 -6.93 13.08 0.11
CA ASP A 97 -5.81 14.02 -0.02
C ASP A 97 -4.94 13.76 -1.25
N GLY A 98 -5.08 12.59 -1.86
CA GLY A 98 -4.34 12.20 -3.06
C GLY A 98 -4.66 10.79 -3.53
N ILE A 99 -3.94 10.34 -4.54
CA ILE A 99 -4.09 8.99 -5.09
C ILE A 99 -2.76 8.22 -5.17
N LEU A 100 -2.88 6.90 -5.06
CA LEU A 100 -1.87 5.96 -5.52
C LEU A 100 -2.28 5.49 -6.92
N LEU A 101 -1.54 5.92 -7.94
CA LEU A 101 -1.81 5.53 -9.31
C LEU A 101 -1.27 4.11 -9.57
N LEU A 102 -2.19 3.16 -9.65
CA LEU A 102 -1.91 1.76 -9.93
C LEU A 102 -1.55 1.55 -11.40
N PRO A 103 -0.73 0.52 -11.72
CA PRO A 103 -0.33 0.24 -13.10
C PRO A 103 -1.52 -0.03 -14.03
N PRO A 104 -1.38 0.29 -15.34
CA PRO A 104 -2.29 -0.20 -16.36
C PRO A 104 -2.01 -1.70 -16.59
N TYR A 105 -2.66 -2.59 -15.82
CA TYR A 105 -2.45 -4.04 -15.92
C TYR A 105 -2.69 -4.59 -17.33
N LEU A 106 -2.00 -5.66 -17.71
CA LEU A 106 -2.06 -6.34 -19.00
C LEU A 106 -1.52 -5.53 -20.19
N THR A 107 -0.98 -4.34 -19.98
CA THR A 107 -0.44 -3.51 -21.06
C THR A 107 1.06 -3.32 -20.87
N GLU A 108 1.85 -3.76 -21.83
CA GLU A 108 3.27 -3.39 -21.92
C GLU A 108 3.38 -1.99 -22.54
N ALA A 109 4.15 -1.13 -21.92
CA ALA A 109 4.30 0.24 -22.38
C ALA A 109 5.76 0.69 -22.35
N SER A 110 6.13 1.49 -23.32
CA SER A 110 7.41 2.22 -23.29
C SER A 110 7.40 3.29 -22.20
N GLY A 111 8.58 3.79 -21.79
CA GLY A 111 8.69 4.90 -20.84
C GLY A 111 7.83 6.10 -21.22
N ARG A 112 7.85 6.52 -22.49
CA ARG A 112 6.99 7.61 -23.01
C ARG A 112 5.49 7.30 -22.90
N GLY A 113 5.11 6.03 -23.09
CA GLY A 113 3.71 5.60 -22.91
C GLY A 113 3.28 5.69 -21.46
N LEU A 114 4.15 5.31 -20.53
CA LEU A 114 3.90 5.44 -19.09
C LEU A 114 3.83 6.91 -18.66
N GLU A 115 4.70 7.76 -19.15
CA GLU A 115 4.66 9.22 -18.91
C GLU A 115 3.32 9.81 -19.38
N ALA A 116 2.90 9.49 -20.60
CA ALA A 116 1.63 9.93 -21.16
C ALA A 116 0.43 9.39 -20.34
N TYR A 117 0.50 8.14 -19.87
CA TYR A 117 -0.52 7.56 -19.00
C TYR A 117 -0.63 8.32 -17.69
N VAL A 118 0.48 8.58 -17.00
CA VAL A 118 0.50 9.33 -15.74
C VAL A 118 -0.09 10.71 -15.94
N ALA A 119 0.36 11.45 -16.95
CA ALA A 119 -0.14 12.80 -17.24
C ALA A 119 -1.64 12.84 -17.53
N ALA A 120 -2.17 11.84 -18.26
CA ALA A 120 -3.58 11.79 -18.64
C ALA A 120 -4.51 11.22 -17.55
N ALA A 121 -4.01 10.30 -16.72
CA ALA A 121 -4.79 9.67 -15.66
C ALA A 121 -4.90 10.53 -14.40
N THR A 122 -4.00 11.48 -14.19
CA THR A 122 -3.92 12.29 -12.98
C THR A 122 -4.48 13.70 -13.17
N ARG A 123 -4.77 14.39 -12.06
CA ARG A 123 -5.20 15.80 -12.02
C ARG A 123 -4.05 16.65 -11.50
N GLN A 124 -3.95 17.88 -11.97
CA GLN A 124 -2.89 18.81 -11.51
C GLN A 124 -3.09 19.27 -10.06
N ASP A 125 -4.33 19.25 -9.59
CA ASP A 125 -4.74 19.65 -8.24
C ASP A 125 -4.89 18.47 -7.26
N LEU A 126 -4.52 17.25 -7.66
CA LEU A 126 -4.62 16.05 -6.81
C LEU A 126 -3.25 15.38 -6.64
N PRO A 127 -2.64 15.43 -5.45
CA PRO A 127 -1.38 14.76 -5.15
C PRO A 127 -1.39 13.28 -5.57
N THR A 128 -0.37 12.88 -6.31
CA THR A 128 -0.30 11.54 -6.90
C THR A 128 1.02 10.84 -6.56
N ILE A 129 0.93 9.60 -6.11
CA ILE A 129 2.06 8.67 -5.97
C ILE A 129 1.99 7.70 -7.15
N VAL A 130 3.06 7.63 -7.95
CA VAL A 130 3.16 6.70 -9.09
C VAL A 130 3.69 5.35 -8.61
N TYR A 131 3.07 4.24 -9.07
CA TYR A 131 3.46 2.91 -8.65
C TYR A 131 4.20 2.15 -9.76
N ASN A 132 5.49 1.92 -9.56
CA ASN A 132 6.36 1.09 -10.39
C ASN A 132 6.15 -0.38 -10.04
N ARG A 133 5.35 -1.10 -10.83
CA ARG A 133 5.03 -2.50 -10.57
C ARG A 133 4.54 -3.22 -11.83
N ALA A 134 4.71 -4.53 -11.88
CA ALA A 134 4.26 -5.39 -12.98
C ALA A 134 4.74 -4.86 -14.35
N ASN A 135 3.84 -4.52 -15.25
CA ASN A 135 4.15 -4.03 -16.60
C ASN A 135 4.49 -2.52 -16.62
N ALA A 136 4.18 -1.78 -15.58
CA ALA A 136 4.56 -0.36 -15.46
C ALA A 136 5.98 -0.25 -14.89
N ARG A 137 6.99 -0.50 -15.75
CA ARG A 137 8.41 -0.47 -15.41
C ARG A 137 9.02 0.85 -15.86
N PHE A 138 9.37 1.68 -14.89
CA PHE A 138 10.00 2.97 -15.13
C PHE A 138 11.53 2.82 -15.20
N SER A 139 12.13 3.47 -16.19
CA SER A 139 13.58 3.73 -16.21
C SER A 139 13.89 5.00 -15.42
N GLU A 140 15.17 5.30 -15.20
CA GLU A 140 15.59 6.58 -14.60
C GLU A 140 15.00 7.77 -15.34
N ALA A 141 15.10 7.79 -16.69
CA ALA A 141 14.59 8.88 -17.52
C ALA A 141 13.07 9.06 -17.37
N SER A 142 12.28 7.98 -17.44
CA SER A 142 10.83 8.07 -17.28
C SER A 142 10.40 8.39 -15.85
N ALA A 143 11.15 7.93 -14.83
CA ALA A 143 10.91 8.31 -13.44
C ALA A 143 11.15 9.80 -13.19
N ILE A 144 12.23 10.38 -13.75
CA ILE A 144 12.48 11.83 -13.74
C ILE A 144 11.35 12.59 -14.42
N SER A 145 10.94 12.14 -15.62
CA SER A 145 9.88 12.79 -16.38
C SER A 145 8.58 12.88 -15.59
N VAL A 146 8.12 11.77 -15.01
CA VAL A 146 6.89 11.79 -14.19
C VAL A 146 7.06 12.56 -12.89
N ALA A 147 8.24 12.54 -12.25
CA ALA A 147 8.50 13.29 -11.03
C ALA A 147 8.44 14.81 -11.23
N ARG A 148 8.68 15.30 -12.46
CA ARG A 148 8.56 16.72 -12.82
C ARG A 148 7.11 17.19 -12.97
N LEU A 149 6.14 16.29 -13.10
CA LEU A 149 4.73 16.67 -13.15
C LEU A 149 4.34 17.29 -11.79
N PRO A 150 3.68 18.45 -11.76
CA PRO A 150 3.39 19.18 -10.51
C PRO A 150 2.66 18.33 -9.48
N GLN A 151 1.70 17.55 -9.91
CA GLN A 151 0.87 16.70 -9.05
C GLN A 151 1.56 15.43 -8.54
N VAL A 152 2.63 14.95 -9.16
CA VAL A 152 3.32 13.72 -8.75
C VAL A 152 4.25 14.01 -7.59
N ILE A 153 3.89 13.59 -6.40
CA ILE A 153 4.62 13.85 -5.15
C ILE A 153 5.38 12.63 -4.62
N GLY A 154 5.30 11.50 -5.32
CA GLY A 154 5.99 10.31 -4.85
C GLY A 154 6.06 9.19 -5.86
N PHE A 155 6.96 8.26 -5.58
CA PHE A 155 7.23 7.08 -6.39
C PHE A 155 7.29 5.85 -5.48
N LYS A 156 6.41 4.88 -5.73
CA LYS A 156 6.34 3.63 -5.00
C LYS A 156 6.94 2.51 -5.85
N ASP A 157 7.89 1.75 -5.31
CA ASP A 157 8.49 0.62 -5.99
C ASP A 157 7.96 -0.72 -5.49
N GLY A 158 7.41 -1.51 -6.38
CA GLY A 158 7.03 -2.91 -6.18
C GLY A 158 7.67 -3.84 -7.21
N ALA A 159 8.73 -3.36 -7.88
CA ALA A 159 9.50 -4.12 -8.84
C ALA A 159 10.62 -4.95 -8.17
N GLY A 160 11.22 -4.42 -7.11
CA GLY A 160 12.23 -5.11 -6.33
C GLY A 160 13.65 -5.05 -6.92
N ASP A 161 13.88 -4.26 -7.96
CA ASP A 161 15.22 -4.02 -8.51
C ASP A 161 15.89 -2.89 -7.73
N LEU A 162 16.65 -3.26 -6.69
CA LEU A 162 17.30 -2.30 -5.78
C LEU A 162 18.37 -1.47 -6.48
N ASP A 163 19.10 -2.03 -7.45
CA ASP A 163 20.10 -1.30 -8.20
C ASP A 163 19.44 -0.18 -9.02
N LEU A 164 18.43 -0.52 -9.82
CA LEU A 164 17.66 0.47 -10.59
C LEU A 164 16.97 1.48 -9.65
N MET A 165 16.38 1.04 -8.56
CA MET A 165 15.69 1.93 -7.62
C MET A 165 16.66 2.92 -6.96
N SER A 166 17.89 2.50 -6.61
CA SER A 166 18.94 3.39 -6.09
C SER A 166 19.27 4.51 -7.09
N ARG A 167 19.43 4.16 -8.38
CA ARG A 167 19.67 5.15 -9.44
C ARG A 167 18.48 6.08 -9.64
N ILE A 168 17.23 5.55 -9.63
CA ILE A 168 16.01 6.36 -9.73
C ILE A 168 15.95 7.38 -8.57
N VAL A 169 16.16 6.94 -7.33
CA VAL A 169 16.14 7.83 -6.14
C VAL A 169 17.13 8.98 -6.32
N ARG A 170 18.36 8.67 -6.73
CA ARG A 170 19.40 9.69 -6.94
C ARG A 170 19.04 10.62 -8.08
N ALA A 171 18.72 10.08 -9.25
CA ALA A 171 18.43 10.85 -10.44
C ALA A 171 17.20 11.78 -10.29
N VAL A 172 16.14 11.29 -9.62
CA VAL A 172 14.96 12.10 -9.32
C VAL A 172 15.32 13.23 -8.36
N ARG A 173 16.01 12.95 -7.24
CA ARG A 173 16.42 13.98 -6.28
C ARG A 173 17.29 15.07 -6.94
N ASP A 174 18.25 14.68 -7.76
CA ASP A 174 19.12 15.62 -8.47
C ASP A 174 18.33 16.48 -9.50
N SER A 175 17.24 15.94 -10.04
CA SER A 175 16.46 16.59 -11.10
C SER A 175 15.36 17.55 -10.60
N ILE A 176 14.83 17.33 -9.40
CA ILE A 176 13.72 18.11 -8.80
C ILE A 176 14.10 18.75 -7.46
N GLY A 177 15.23 18.33 -6.86
CA GLY A 177 15.77 18.88 -5.63
C GLY A 177 16.64 20.09 -5.96
N GLY A 178 16.40 21.23 -5.47
CA GLY A 178 17.16 22.46 -5.58
C GLY A 178 16.71 23.38 -4.46
N GLU A 179 17.25 24.58 -4.39
CA GLU A 179 16.80 25.58 -3.43
C GLU A 179 15.30 25.86 -3.70
N GLY A 180 14.42 25.52 -2.75
CA GLY A 180 12.96 25.52 -2.95
C GLY A 180 12.40 24.30 -3.71
N GLY A 181 13.16 23.22 -3.79
CA GLY A 181 12.80 22.01 -4.51
C GLY A 181 11.52 21.36 -3.99
N LYS A 182 10.86 20.60 -4.87
CA LYS A 182 9.62 19.90 -4.61
C LYS A 182 9.84 18.78 -3.58
N GLU A 183 9.02 18.74 -2.52
CA GLU A 183 8.97 17.59 -1.63
C GLU A 183 8.54 16.34 -2.40
N PHE A 184 9.32 15.27 -2.33
CA PHE A 184 9.08 14.04 -3.08
C PHE A 184 9.39 12.81 -2.23
N HIS A 185 8.45 11.87 -2.23
CA HIS A 185 8.49 10.71 -1.36
C HIS A 185 8.78 9.43 -2.13
N PHE A 186 9.63 8.57 -1.57
CA PHE A 186 9.91 7.24 -2.10
C PHE A 186 9.38 6.17 -1.15
N PHE A 187 8.74 5.14 -1.73
CA PHE A 187 8.05 4.10 -0.96
C PHE A 187 8.48 2.71 -1.42
N ASN A 188 8.78 1.85 -0.46
CA ASN A 188 8.87 0.42 -0.70
C ASN A 188 7.44 -0.17 -0.79
N GLY A 189 7.09 -0.69 -1.94
CA GLY A 189 5.79 -1.29 -2.26
C GLY A 189 5.85 -2.79 -2.51
N MET A 190 6.92 -3.43 -2.06
CA MET A 190 7.06 -4.88 -2.18
C MET A 190 6.00 -5.61 -1.35
N PRO A 191 5.53 -6.78 -1.78
CA PRO A 191 4.70 -7.61 -0.94
C PRO A 191 5.48 -8.03 0.33
N THR A 192 4.88 -7.85 1.52
CA THR A 192 5.60 -7.94 2.80
C THR A 192 6.85 -7.06 2.77
N ALA A 193 6.64 -5.76 2.61
CA ALA A 193 7.69 -4.77 2.39
C ALA A 193 8.74 -4.76 3.52
N GLU A 194 8.35 -5.19 4.70
CA GLU A 194 9.21 -5.31 5.89
C GLU A 194 10.47 -6.13 5.59
N VAL A 195 10.35 -7.25 4.89
CA VAL A 195 11.48 -8.15 4.56
C VAL A 195 12.60 -7.44 3.78
N THR A 196 12.25 -6.40 3.02
CA THR A 196 13.21 -5.65 2.20
C THR A 196 13.46 -4.22 2.68
N GLN A 197 12.73 -3.75 3.72
CA GLN A 197 12.74 -2.34 4.11
C GLN A 197 14.12 -1.83 4.51
N ARG A 198 14.95 -2.64 5.16
CA ARG A 198 16.31 -2.24 5.53
C ARG A 198 17.17 -1.90 4.31
N ALA A 199 17.08 -2.73 3.26
CA ALA A 199 17.78 -2.47 2.00
C ALA A 199 17.23 -1.23 1.28
N TYR A 200 15.91 -1.06 1.24
CA TYR A 200 15.28 0.13 0.67
C TYR A 200 15.65 1.41 1.43
N ARG A 201 15.68 1.36 2.77
CA ARG A 201 16.11 2.48 3.60
C ARG A 201 17.55 2.89 3.29
N ALA A 202 18.46 1.93 3.12
CA ALA A 202 19.86 2.17 2.80
C ALA A 202 20.07 2.91 1.47
N ILE A 203 19.18 2.72 0.50
CA ILE A 203 19.21 3.45 -0.78
C ILE A 203 18.35 4.72 -0.78
N GLY A 204 17.86 5.16 0.39
CA GLY A 204 17.12 6.42 0.55
C GLY A 204 15.61 6.33 0.35
N VAL A 205 15.01 5.15 0.55
CA VAL A 205 13.56 4.92 0.52
C VAL A 205 13.06 4.65 1.94
N PRO A 206 12.68 5.67 2.72
CA PRO A 206 12.35 5.51 4.13
C PRO A 206 10.94 4.96 4.38
N LEU A 207 10.01 5.21 3.46
CA LEU A 207 8.60 4.86 3.63
C LEU A 207 8.29 3.49 3.03
N TYR A 208 7.36 2.77 3.64
CA TYR A 208 6.88 1.49 3.12
C TYR A 208 5.41 1.22 3.45
N SER A 209 4.80 0.36 2.65
CA SER A 209 3.44 -0.11 2.87
C SER A 209 3.46 -1.39 3.72
N SER A 210 2.80 -1.37 4.88
CA SER A 210 2.62 -2.57 5.68
C SER A 210 1.22 -3.16 5.46
N ALA A 211 1.16 -4.33 4.85
CA ALA A 211 -0.08 -5.10 4.79
C ALA A 211 -0.36 -5.80 6.14
N ALA A 212 0.69 -6.21 6.86
CA ALA A 212 0.59 -6.82 8.18
C ALA A 212 -0.05 -5.89 9.21
N PHE A 213 0.10 -4.57 9.07
CA PHE A 213 -0.52 -3.58 9.94
C PHE A 213 -2.05 -3.73 10.02
N ALA A 214 -2.68 -4.21 8.95
CA ALA A 214 -4.13 -4.40 8.90
C ALA A 214 -4.66 -5.39 9.96
N PHE A 215 -3.85 -6.37 10.39
CA PHE A 215 -4.28 -7.41 11.34
C PHE A 215 -3.36 -7.56 12.56
N ALA A 216 -2.13 -7.07 12.48
CA ALA A 216 -1.14 -7.15 13.55
C ALA A 216 -0.43 -5.79 13.75
N PRO A 217 -1.17 -4.70 14.08
CA PRO A 217 -0.57 -3.37 14.19
C PRO A 217 0.53 -3.29 15.24
N GLY A 218 0.42 -3.99 16.36
CA GLY A 218 1.47 -4.06 17.39
C GLY A 218 2.79 -4.61 16.84
N VAL A 219 2.74 -5.74 16.12
CA VAL A 219 3.92 -6.35 15.47
C VAL A 219 4.52 -5.39 14.44
N ALA A 220 3.67 -4.77 13.61
CA ALA A 220 4.13 -3.86 12.56
C ALA A 220 4.80 -2.59 13.14
N LEU A 221 4.26 -2.04 14.22
CA LEU A 221 4.83 -0.87 14.91
C LEU A 221 6.10 -1.22 15.66
N ALA A 222 6.16 -2.38 16.32
CA ALA A 222 7.38 -2.86 16.98
C ALA A 222 8.53 -2.98 15.98
N TYR A 223 8.27 -3.60 14.81
CA TYR A 223 9.25 -3.72 13.73
C TYR A 223 9.66 -2.36 13.16
N HIS A 224 8.70 -1.50 12.88
CA HIS A 224 8.98 -0.14 12.40
C HIS A 224 9.85 0.62 13.40
N GLY A 225 9.48 0.61 14.68
CA GLY A 225 10.26 1.25 15.73
C GLY A 225 11.68 0.67 15.89
N ALA A 226 11.84 -0.64 15.72
CA ALA A 226 13.15 -1.29 15.75
C ALA A 226 14.02 -0.84 14.59
N ILE A 227 13.47 -0.71 13.36
CA ILE A 227 14.20 -0.13 12.21
C ILE A 227 14.64 1.31 12.49
N GLU A 228 13.76 2.15 13.06
CA GLU A 228 14.07 3.55 13.36
C GLU A 228 15.19 3.69 14.40
N ARG A 229 15.28 2.78 15.36
CA ARG A 229 16.31 2.76 16.42
C ARG A 229 17.54 1.94 16.05
N ALA A 230 17.57 1.29 14.87
CA ALA A 230 18.60 0.31 14.47
C ALA A 230 18.76 -0.83 15.51
N ASP A 231 17.66 -1.32 16.04
CA ASP A 231 17.58 -2.42 17.00
C ASP A 231 17.59 -3.75 16.24
N GLU A 232 18.81 -4.23 15.95
CA GLU A 232 19.04 -5.43 15.13
C GLU A 232 18.50 -6.71 15.80
N GLU A 233 18.47 -6.78 17.13
CA GLU A 233 17.96 -7.93 17.87
C GLU A 233 16.45 -8.08 17.67
N THR A 234 15.68 -7.04 17.95
CA THR A 234 14.23 -7.02 17.74
C THR A 234 13.87 -7.23 16.28
N ILE A 235 14.60 -6.62 15.34
CA ILE A 235 14.41 -6.84 13.90
C ILE A 235 14.55 -8.32 13.55
N ALA A 236 15.68 -8.94 13.94
CA ALA A 236 15.96 -10.34 13.63
C ALA A 236 14.94 -11.31 14.25
N GLU A 237 14.46 -11.01 15.46
CA GLU A 237 13.43 -11.81 16.11
C GLU A 237 12.08 -11.73 15.40
N LEU A 238 11.61 -10.52 15.04
CA LEU A 238 10.36 -10.33 14.31
C LEU A 238 10.43 -10.87 12.88
N GLU A 239 11.57 -10.76 12.21
CA GLU A 239 11.79 -11.39 10.90
C GLU A 239 11.67 -12.92 11.00
N ARG A 240 12.30 -13.53 12.00
CA ARG A 240 12.26 -14.98 12.22
C ARG A 240 10.89 -15.49 12.64
N ALA A 241 10.24 -14.83 13.59
CA ALA A 241 8.99 -15.27 14.18
C ALA A 241 7.77 -14.97 13.32
N PHE A 242 7.78 -13.84 12.58
CA PHE A 242 6.60 -13.35 11.88
C PHE A 242 6.82 -13.11 10.38
N TYR A 243 7.73 -12.22 9.97
CA TYR A 243 7.75 -11.74 8.59
C TYR A 243 8.24 -12.77 7.58
N HIS A 244 9.29 -13.54 7.88
CA HIS A 244 9.77 -14.59 6.98
C HIS A 244 8.78 -15.75 6.88
N PRO A 245 8.17 -16.26 7.96
CA PRO A 245 7.08 -17.23 7.87
C PRO A 245 5.89 -16.71 7.08
N LEU A 246 5.43 -15.48 7.32
CA LEU A 246 4.32 -14.86 6.59
C LEU A 246 4.63 -14.74 5.10
N ALA A 247 5.86 -14.34 4.74
CA ALA A 247 6.26 -14.23 3.34
C ALA A 247 6.29 -15.61 2.63
N ARG A 248 6.76 -16.67 3.33
CA ARG A 248 6.72 -18.04 2.81
C ARG A 248 5.29 -18.54 2.65
N LEU A 249 4.44 -18.33 3.64
CA LEU A 249 3.03 -18.74 3.58
C LEU A 249 2.30 -18.05 2.41
N ARG A 250 2.54 -16.76 2.20
CA ARG A 250 1.97 -16.02 1.07
C ARG A 250 2.37 -16.61 -0.30
N GLN A 251 3.56 -17.21 -0.42
CA GLN A 251 4.03 -17.82 -1.66
C GLN A 251 3.40 -19.18 -1.96
N GLN A 252 2.76 -19.80 -0.97
CA GLN A 252 2.12 -21.12 -1.14
C GLN A 252 0.80 -21.06 -1.91
N GLY A 253 0.16 -19.89 -1.97
CA GLY A 253 -1.12 -19.73 -2.68
C GLY A 253 -1.11 -18.54 -3.65
N THR A 254 -1.59 -18.77 -4.89
CA THR A 254 -1.81 -17.70 -5.85
C THR A 254 -2.91 -16.77 -5.35
N GLY A 255 -2.66 -15.45 -5.33
CA GLY A 255 -3.62 -14.45 -4.84
C GLY A 255 -3.62 -14.24 -3.33
N TYR A 256 -2.81 -14.96 -2.58
CA TYR A 256 -2.76 -14.88 -1.11
C TYR A 256 -2.36 -13.53 -0.52
N ALA A 257 -1.87 -12.60 -1.34
CA ALA A 257 -1.49 -11.26 -0.86
C ALA A 257 -2.64 -10.48 -0.18
N VAL A 258 -3.90 -10.75 -0.56
CA VAL A 258 -5.09 -10.15 0.06
C VAL A 258 -5.77 -11.13 1.00
N SER A 259 -6.00 -12.37 0.54
CA SER A 259 -6.74 -13.39 1.30
C SER A 259 -6.10 -13.66 2.68
N LEU A 260 -4.76 -13.71 2.76
CA LEU A 260 -4.06 -13.87 4.05
C LEU A 260 -4.28 -12.67 4.98
N ILE A 261 -4.30 -11.45 4.45
CA ILE A 261 -4.53 -10.27 5.28
C ILE A 261 -5.95 -10.29 5.85
N LYS A 262 -6.96 -10.61 5.03
CA LYS A 262 -8.34 -10.76 5.49
C LYS A 262 -8.49 -11.88 6.51
N ALA A 263 -7.89 -13.04 6.27
CA ALA A 263 -7.86 -14.13 7.25
C ALA A 263 -7.17 -13.69 8.56
N GLY A 264 -6.11 -12.89 8.49
CA GLY A 264 -5.45 -12.31 9.65
C GLY A 264 -6.35 -11.35 10.44
N VAL A 265 -7.12 -10.51 9.74
CA VAL A 265 -8.12 -9.62 10.37
C VAL A 265 -9.18 -10.43 11.14
N GLU A 266 -9.63 -11.56 10.57
CA GLU A 266 -10.58 -12.46 11.25
C GLU A 266 -9.94 -13.17 12.46
N LEU A 267 -8.68 -13.60 12.34
CA LEU A 267 -7.95 -14.20 13.47
C LEU A 267 -7.71 -13.17 14.59
N ALA A 268 -7.62 -11.89 14.26
CA ALA A 268 -7.58 -10.79 15.24
C ALA A 268 -8.95 -10.46 15.85
N GLY A 269 -10.03 -11.19 15.48
CA GLY A 269 -11.37 -11.05 16.04
C GLY A 269 -12.26 -10.02 15.36
N TYR A 270 -11.91 -9.59 14.13
CA TYR A 270 -12.71 -8.62 13.35
C TYR A 270 -13.30 -9.26 12.10
N ARG A 271 -14.33 -8.64 11.52
CA ARG A 271 -14.97 -9.14 10.30
C ARG A 271 -14.19 -8.69 9.06
N SER A 272 -14.03 -9.61 8.09
CA SER A 272 -13.49 -9.26 6.77
C SER A 272 -14.47 -9.55 5.63
N GLY A 273 -15.37 -10.54 5.82
CA GLY A 273 -16.37 -10.96 4.85
C GLY A 273 -15.78 -11.65 3.62
N GLY A 274 -14.58 -12.24 3.77
CA GLY A 274 -13.92 -12.95 2.69
C GLY A 274 -13.38 -12.08 1.56
N VAL A 275 -13.08 -12.67 0.41
CA VAL A 275 -12.57 -12.00 -0.79
C VAL A 275 -13.52 -12.15 -1.97
N ARG A 276 -13.48 -11.20 -2.92
CA ARG A 276 -14.23 -11.34 -4.18
C ARG A 276 -13.43 -12.10 -5.24
N PRO A 277 -14.07 -12.92 -6.07
CA PRO A 277 -13.41 -13.54 -7.23
C PRO A 277 -12.71 -12.48 -8.13
N PRO A 278 -11.55 -12.81 -8.72
CA PRO A 278 -10.94 -14.13 -8.84
C PRO A 278 -10.08 -14.55 -7.66
N LEU A 279 -10.02 -13.77 -6.57
CA LEU A 279 -9.34 -14.21 -5.35
C LEU A 279 -10.12 -15.36 -4.69
N ALA A 280 -9.39 -16.20 -3.97
CA ALA A 280 -9.93 -17.34 -3.24
C ALA A 280 -9.58 -17.25 -1.76
N GLU A 281 -10.41 -17.87 -0.92
CA GLU A 281 -10.14 -17.98 0.51
C GLU A 281 -8.86 -18.76 0.79
N VAL A 282 -8.27 -18.48 1.93
CA VAL A 282 -7.10 -19.19 2.44
C VAL A 282 -7.52 -20.62 2.84
N LEU A 283 -6.72 -21.62 2.43
CA LEU A 283 -6.95 -23.00 2.81
C LEU A 283 -6.91 -23.17 4.33
N PRO A 284 -7.71 -24.11 4.91
CA PRO A 284 -7.78 -24.30 6.37
C PRO A 284 -6.42 -24.53 7.02
N GLU A 285 -5.54 -25.32 6.40
CA GLU A 285 -4.18 -25.58 6.88
C GLU A 285 -3.31 -24.32 6.88
N HIS A 286 -3.43 -23.47 5.86
CA HIS A 286 -2.70 -22.21 5.77
C HIS A 286 -3.26 -21.17 6.76
N ARG A 287 -4.58 -21.20 7.03
CA ARG A 287 -5.18 -20.37 8.07
C ARG A 287 -4.67 -20.76 9.47
N ALA A 288 -4.51 -22.07 9.74
CA ALA A 288 -3.92 -22.55 10.99
C ALA A 288 -2.44 -22.17 11.13
N GLU A 289 -1.69 -22.20 10.02
CA GLU A 289 -0.31 -21.71 9.99
C GLU A 289 -0.25 -20.20 10.25
N LEU A 290 -1.11 -19.41 9.62
CA LEU A 290 -1.20 -17.96 9.86
C LEU A 290 -1.51 -17.64 11.33
N ALA A 291 -2.39 -18.43 11.98
CA ALA A 291 -2.71 -18.24 13.40
C ALA A 291 -1.48 -18.44 14.31
N ARG A 292 -0.64 -19.45 14.00
CA ARG A 292 0.63 -19.66 14.73
C ARG A 292 1.60 -18.51 14.49
N ILE A 293 1.79 -18.09 13.23
CA ILE A 293 2.65 -16.96 12.86
C ILE A 293 2.23 -15.69 13.60
N LEU A 294 0.92 -15.44 13.68
CA LEU A 294 0.38 -14.29 14.41
C LEU A 294 0.69 -14.37 15.90
N ALA A 295 0.47 -15.53 16.52
CA ALA A 295 0.76 -15.74 17.93
C ALA A 295 2.24 -15.55 18.24
N ASP A 296 3.13 -16.12 17.43
CA ASP A 296 4.58 -16.00 17.58
C ASP A 296 5.04 -14.54 17.43
N GLY A 297 4.49 -13.81 16.45
CA GLY A 297 4.81 -12.41 16.25
C GLY A 297 4.35 -11.51 17.41
N LEU A 298 3.14 -11.75 17.93
CA LEU A 298 2.61 -11.02 19.07
C LEU A 298 3.42 -11.30 20.36
N ALA A 299 3.91 -12.52 20.56
CA ALA A 299 4.75 -12.84 21.68
C ALA A 299 6.11 -12.10 21.68
N VAL A 300 6.65 -11.80 20.50
CA VAL A 300 7.89 -11.00 20.35
C VAL A 300 7.62 -9.51 20.49
N ALA A 301 6.50 -9.04 19.97
CA ALA A 301 6.17 -7.61 19.98
C ALA A 301 5.75 -7.06 21.36
N GLY A 302 5.34 -7.91 22.30
CA GLY A 302 4.95 -7.58 23.68
C GLY A 302 3.47 -7.28 23.80
#